data_73039578b52bb9a0c5c7ce29269e0f73
#
_entry.id   73039578b52bb9a0c5c7ce29269e0f73
#
_cell.length_a   1.000
_cell.length_b   1.000
_cell.length_c   1.000
_cell.angle_alpha   90.00
_cell.angle_beta   90.00
_cell.angle_gamma   90.00
#
_symmetry.space_group_name_H-M   'P 1'
#
loop_
_entity.id
_entity.type
_entity.pdbx_description
1 polymer ?
#
loop_
_entity_poly.entity_id
_entity_poly.type
_entity_poly.pdbx_seq_one_letter_code
_entity_poly.pdbx_strand_id
1 'polypeptide(L)'
;MSNLHISSDFSGLDALIPQGRRVFVVIDSNLKPFFGLFERYELIPIQTSEKVKTFATVEYIIEQLLERGADRSSFLVGVGGGITTDLCGFAASVYKRGIRFGFVPTTLLAQVDASIGGKNGVNFHAYKNMVGTITQPEWIYICTDALRTLSPREFRAGIAEVLKTFILFDAEYYRKAVDYFARMEAHLRKAGTCCVGECVYGQEELTEIIRKTALYKCAVVERDAFEKGERRLLNLGHTFAHAIEKNCPIMHGEAVAIGLVLAAGVSERLGLAPAGLAVGLAEDLKKVGLPTQSPIAIGVLLEALEKDKKVEGDAIHFILPRAVG
;
A
#
# COMPACT_ATOMS: atom_id res chain seq x y z
N MET A 1 17.10 4.88 -7.31
CA MET A 1 16.18 4.15 -6.42
C MET A 1 16.06 4.87 -5.10
N SER A 2 14.91 4.79 -4.43
CA SER A 2 14.75 5.35 -3.08
C SER A 2 15.60 4.58 -2.07
N ASN A 3 16.24 5.29 -1.15
CA ASN A 3 16.90 4.63 -0.02
C ASN A 3 15.83 4.11 0.96
N LEU A 4 15.77 2.80 1.14
CA LEU A 4 14.83 2.17 2.06
C LEU A 4 15.47 2.02 3.44
N HIS A 5 14.85 2.64 4.44
CA HIS A 5 15.24 2.54 5.85
C HIS A 5 14.14 1.85 6.63
N ILE A 6 14.46 0.80 7.37
CA ILE A 6 13.48 0.00 8.10
C ILE A 6 13.92 -0.10 9.56
N SER A 7 13.08 0.38 10.45
CA SER A 7 13.30 0.42 11.89
C SER A 7 12.06 -0.01 12.66
N SER A 8 12.23 -0.35 13.92
CA SER A 8 11.12 -0.55 14.86
C SER A 8 10.55 0.76 15.41
N ASP A 9 11.34 1.84 15.41
CA ASP A 9 11.03 3.14 16.01
C ASP A 9 11.43 4.32 15.10
N PHE A 10 11.20 5.55 15.56
CA PHE A 10 11.50 6.78 14.82
C PHE A 10 12.90 7.36 15.07
N SER A 11 13.76 6.71 15.86
CA SER A 11 15.05 7.28 16.31
C SER A 11 16.00 7.64 15.17
N GLY A 12 15.96 6.92 14.07
CA GLY A 12 16.80 7.15 12.88
C GLY A 12 16.25 8.17 11.88
N LEU A 13 15.01 8.64 12.03
CA LEU A 13 14.35 9.48 11.03
C LEU A 13 15.05 10.83 10.82
N ASP A 14 15.49 11.45 11.91
CA ASP A 14 16.10 12.78 11.86
C ASP A 14 17.38 12.84 11.02
N ALA A 15 18.12 11.75 10.96
CA ALA A 15 19.35 11.65 10.16
C ALA A 15 19.07 11.70 8.64
N LEU A 16 17.84 11.41 8.22
CA LEU A 16 17.44 11.41 6.81
C LEU A 16 16.89 12.75 6.34
N ILE A 17 16.46 13.59 7.28
CA ILE A 17 15.88 14.88 6.96
C ILE A 17 17.00 15.88 6.67
N PRO A 18 17.02 16.52 5.48
CA PRO A 18 18.12 17.37 5.08
C PRO A 18 18.32 18.56 6.02
N GLN A 19 19.54 18.71 6.56
CA GLN A 19 19.90 19.86 7.38
C GLN A 19 20.05 21.14 6.54
N GLY A 20 19.72 22.30 7.15
CA GLY A 20 19.87 23.60 6.50
C GLY A 20 18.87 23.88 5.37
N ARG A 21 17.82 23.04 5.23
CA ARG A 21 16.73 23.25 4.27
C ARG A 21 15.40 23.48 4.99
N ARG A 22 14.49 24.20 4.35
CA ARG A 22 13.12 24.27 4.82
C ARG A 22 12.43 22.93 4.54
N VAL A 23 11.81 22.36 5.55
CA VAL A 23 11.14 21.08 5.48
C VAL A 23 9.66 21.27 5.77
N PHE A 24 8.84 20.78 4.87
CA PHE A 24 7.39 20.76 4.97
C PHE A 24 6.92 19.32 5.14
N VAL A 25 5.94 19.09 6.01
CA VAL A 25 5.44 17.75 6.30
C VAL A 25 3.96 17.68 5.99
N VAL A 26 3.62 16.99 4.90
CA VAL A 26 2.23 16.62 4.59
C VAL A 26 1.87 15.43 5.48
N ILE A 27 0.97 15.63 6.41
CA ILE A 27 0.63 14.64 7.44
C ILE A 27 -0.86 14.35 7.49
N ASP A 28 -1.21 13.07 7.61
CA ASP A 28 -2.59 12.65 7.84
C ASP A 28 -3.10 13.22 9.18
N SER A 29 -4.20 13.97 9.13
CA SER A 29 -4.81 14.61 10.30
C SER A 29 -5.27 13.63 11.39
N ASN A 30 -5.42 12.35 11.06
CA ASN A 30 -5.73 11.29 12.04
C ASN A 30 -4.51 10.86 12.86
N LEU A 31 -3.29 11.23 12.46
CA LEU A 31 -2.04 10.88 13.12
C LEU A 31 -1.65 11.84 14.24
N LYS A 32 -2.61 12.43 14.95
CA LYS A 32 -2.36 13.36 16.07
C LYS A 32 -1.31 12.88 17.08
N PRO A 33 -1.27 11.58 17.47
CA PRO A 33 -0.25 11.07 18.39
C PRO A 33 1.20 11.22 17.90
N PHE A 34 1.40 11.36 16.57
CA PHE A 34 2.72 11.52 15.95
C PHE A 34 3.08 12.97 15.61
N PHE A 35 2.15 13.93 15.76
CA PHE A 35 2.43 15.32 15.41
C PHE A 35 3.64 15.89 16.16
N GLY A 36 3.82 15.55 17.44
CA GLY A 36 4.96 15.99 18.23
C GLY A 36 6.33 15.59 17.67
N LEU A 37 6.41 14.49 16.88
CA LEU A 37 7.65 14.08 16.21
C LEU A 37 8.07 15.06 15.09
N PHE A 38 7.12 15.81 14.56
CA PHE A 38 7.30 16.68 13.40
C PHE A 38 7.05 18.17 13.70
N GLU A 39 6.75 18.56 14.95
CA GLU A 39 6.37 19.93 15.33
C GLU A 39 7.43 21.00 15.01
N ARG A 40 8.70 20.61 14.89
CA ARG A 40 9.79 21.49 14.47
C ARG A 40 9.79 21.84 12.98
N TYR A 41 8.95 21.19 12.18
CA TYR A 41 8.81 21.38 10.75
C TYR A 41 7.48 22.09 10.43
N GLU A 42 7.33 22.54 9.22
CA GLU A 42 6.09 23.17 8.77
C GLU A 42 5.04 22.12 8.40
N LEU A 43 4.09 21.88 9.30
CA LEU A 43 3.06 20.87 9.08
C LEU A 43 1.98 21.35 8.11
N ILE A 44 1.61 20.49 7.17
CA ILE A 44 0.47 20.61 6.25
C ILE A 44 -0.45 19.43 6.51
N PRO A 45 -1.38 19.55 7.50
CA PRO A 45 -2.32 18.46 7.78
C PRO A 45 -3.33 18.32 6.63
N ILE A 46 -3.56 17.08 6.21
CA ILE A 46 -4.59 16.73 5.24
C ILE A 46 -5.53 15.67 5.82
N GLN A 47 -6.79 15.75 5.46
CA GLN A 47 -7.70 14.62 5.69
C GLN A 47 -7.39 13.51 4.70
N THR A 48 -7.56 12.26 5.11
CA THR A 48 -7.28 11.10 4.25
C THR A 48 -8.51 10.23 4.11
N SER A 49 -9.00 10.19 2.91
CA SER A 49 -10.01 9.24 2.43
C SER A 49 -9.88 9.13 0.92
N GLU A 50 -10.42 8.07 0.35
CA GLU A 50 -10.40 7.90 -1.11
C GLU A 50 -11.08 9.07 -1.85
N LYS A 51 -12.05 9.75 -1.19
CA LYS A 51 -12.78 10.90 -1.75
C LYS A 51 -11.93 12.16 -1.87
N VAL A 52 -10.91 12.30 -1.04
CA VAL A 52 -10.03 13.49 -1.06
C VAL A 52 -8.72 13.26 -1.81
N LYS A 53 -8.51 12.09 -2.38
CA LYS A 53 -7.37 11.80 -3.27
C LYS A 53 -7.57 12.45 -4.64
N THR A 54 -7.59 13.78 -4.68
CA THR A 54 -7.98 14.59 -5.84
C THR A 54 -7.00 15.70 -6.13
N PHE A 55 -7.15 16.34 -7.30
CA PHE A 55 -6.40 17.57 -7.64
C PHE A 55 -6.61 18.68 -6.63
N ALA A 56 -7.81 18.86 -6.09
CA ALA A 56 -8.08 19.90 -5.10
C ALA A 56 -7.22 19.76 -3.84
N THR A 57 -6.93 18.53 -3.41
CA THR A 57 -6.03 18.31 -2.26
C THR A 57 -4.58 18.60 -2.64
N VAL A 58 -4.16 18.28 -3.86
CA VAL A 58 -2.82 18.64 -4.35
C VAL A 58 -2.69 20.17 -4.49
N GLU A 59 -3.71 20.84 -5.00
CA GLU A 59 -3.78 22.31 -5.07
C GLU A 59 -3.62 22.93 -3.67
N TYR A 60 -4.39 22.45 -2.68
CA TYR A 60 -4.23 22.87 -1.29
C TYR A 60 -2.79 22.70 -0.77
N ILE A 61 -2.15 21.55 -1.00
CA ILE A 61 -0.75 21.33 -0.59
C ILE A 61 0.17 22.35 -1.25
N ILE A 62 -0.01 22.62 -2.55
CA ILE A 62 0.79 23.57 -3.32
C ILE A 62 0.57 25.01 -2.82
N GLU A 63 -0.67 25.40 -2.52
CA GLU A 63 -1.00 26.69 -1.91
C GLU A 63 -0.27 26.89 -0.58
N GLN A 64 -0.32 25.87 0.30
CA GLN A 64 0.38 25.93 1.58
C GLN A 64 1.91 26.07 1.40
N LEU A 65 2.49 25.41 0.41
CA LEU A 65 3.90 25.55 0.07
C LEU A 65 4.23 26.96 -0.43
N LEU A 66 3.38 27.54 -1.30
CA LEU A 66 3.56 28.89 -1.85
C LEU A 66 3.43 29.98 -0.78
N GLU A 67 2.34 29.95 0.01
CA GLU A 67 2.07 30.92 1.06
C GLU A 67 3.18 30.98 2.11
N ARG A 68 3.78 29.83 2.40
CA ARG A 68 4.89 29.71 3.34
C ARG A 68 6.26 29.88 2.69
N GLY A 69 6.31 30.28 1.41
CA GLY A 69 7.54 30.62 0.70
C GLY A 69 8.49 29.43 0.45
N ALA A 70 7.94 28.21 0.23
CA ALA A 70 8.75 27.07 -0.20
C ALA A 70 9.45 27.36 -1.55
N ASP A 71 10.70 26.99 -1.67
CA ASP A 71 11.51 27.17 -2.87
C ASP A 71 11.95 25.81 -3.46
N ARG A 72 12.80 25.83 -4.50
CA ARG A 72 13.30 24.60 -5.13
C ARG A 72 14.26 23.80 -4.23
N SER A 73 14.83 24.42 -3.21
CA SER A 73 15.72 23.76 -2.25
C SER A 73 14.95 23.11 -1.09
N SER A 74 13.67 23.43 -0.93
CA SER A 74 12.80 22.89 0.10
C SER A 74 12.62 21.38 -0.04
N PHE A 75 12.32 20.71 1.06
CA PHE A 75 12.11 19.27 1.11
C PHE A 75 10.70 18.96 1.62
N LEU A 76 10.00 18.02 0.97
CA LEU A 76 8.67 17.60 1.35
C LEU A 76 8.69 16.19 1.97
N VAL A 77 8.05 16.01 3.11
CA VAL A 77 7.90 14.70 3.76
C VAL A 77 6.43 14.31 3.80
N GLY A 78 6.09 13.13 3.26
CA GLY A 78 4.74 12.58 3.36
C GLY A 78 4.64 11.60 4.53
N VAL A 79 3.81 11.92 5.52
CA VAL A 79 3.59 11.08 6.72
C VAL A 79 2.15 10.59 6.75
N GLY A 80 1.93 9.31 6.44
CA GLY A 80 0.57 8.76 6.37
C GLY A 80 0.48 7.45 5.60
N GLY A 81 -0.74 7.05 5.29
CA GLY A 81 -1.03 5.89 4.42
C GLY A 81 -0.75 6.18 2.94
N GLY A 82 -1.12 5.23 2.07
CA GLY A 82 -0.93 5.31 0.63
C GLY A 82 -1.53 6.57 -0.02
N ILE A 83 -2.68 7.04 0.47
CA ILE A 83 -3.29 8.30 -0.01
C ILE A 83 -2.37 9.49 0.25
N THR A 84 -1.83 9.60 1.46
CA THR A 84 -0.92 10.70 1.84
C THR A 84 0.37 10.64 1.04
N THR A 85 0.98 9.47 0.87
CA THR A 85 2.21 9.33 0.10
C THR A 85 2.00 9.66 -1.36
N ASP A 86 0.90 9.22 -1.97
CA ASP A 86 0.56 9.52 -3.36
C ASP A 86 0.34 11.03 -3.60
N LEU A 87 -0.44 11.68 -2.73
CA LEU A 87 -0.70 13.13 -2.80
C LEU A 87 0.57 13.94 -2.59
N CYS A 88 1.37 13.60 -1.59
CA CYS A 88 2.64 14.25 -1.29
C CYS A 88 3.63 14.09 -2.44
N GLY A 89 3.83 12.87 -2.93
CA GLY A 89 4.75 12.59 -4.03
C GLY A 89 4.32 13.27 -5.34
N PHE A 90 3.02 13.33 -5.62
CA PHE A 90 2.51 14.04 -6.79
C PHE A 90 2.68 15.56 -6.65
N ALA A 91 2.32 16.15 -5.50
CA ALA A 91 2.56 17.57 -5.23
C ALA A 91 4.05 17.92 -5.36
N ALA A 92 4.95 17.13 -4.76
CA ALA A 92 6.39 17.32 -4.87
C ALA A 92 6.89 17.24 -6.32
N SER A 93 6.35 16.30 -7.10
CA SER A 93 6.75 16.10 -8.51
C SER A 93 6.40 17.28 -9.42
N VAL A 94 5.32 17.99 -9.12
CA VAL A 94 4.82 19.10 -9.98
C VAL A 94 5.15 20.47 -9.44
N TYR A 95 5.29 20.64 -8.11
CA TYR A 95 5.64 21.93 -7.49
C TYR A 95 6.99 22.42 -7.99
N LYS A 96 7.04 23.65 -8.50
CA LYS A 96 8.25 24.26 -9.12
C LYS A 96 8.98 23.36 -10.13
N ARG A 97 8.26 22.46 -10.80
CA ARG A 97 8.74 21.42 -11.73
C ARG A 97 9.57 20.32 -11.05
N GLY A 98 9.31 20.05 -9.79
CA GLY A 98 9.90 19.03 -8.97
C GLY A 98 10.74 19.56 -7.82
N ILE A 99 10.41 19.14 -6.60
CA ILE A 99 11.22 19.30 -5.38
C ILE A 99 11.51 17.92 -4.78
N ARG A 100 12.54 17.85 -3.94
CA ARG A 100 12.94 16.61 -3.26
C ARG A 100 11.92 16.23 -2.20
N PHE A 101 11.72 14.93 -2.00
CA PHE A 101 10.76 14.43 -1.01
C PHE A 101 11.15 13.05 -0.45
N GLY A 102 10.56 12.71 0.70
CA GLY A 102 10.67 11.42 1.35
C GLY A 102 9.35 10.97 1.95
N PHE A 103 9.25 9.71 2.33
CA PHE A 103 8.03 9.13 2.90
C PHE A 103 8.25 8.49 4.26
N VAL A 104 7.26 8.65 5.13
CA VAL A 104 7.08 7.91 6.38
C VAL A 104 5.70 7.22 6.31
N PRO A 105 5.62 6.03 5.70
CA PRO A 105 4.37 5.29 5.58
C PRO A 105 3.89 4.78 6.94
N THR A 106 2.62 5.03 7.27
CA THR A 106 2.05 4.72 8.60
C THR A 106 0.97 3.64 8.57
N THR A 107 0.65 3.09 7.40
CA THR A 107 -0.20 1.90 7.27
C THR A 107 0.62 0.72 6.79
N LEU A 108 0.24 -0.51 7.16
CA LEU A 108 0.94 -1.70 6.70
C LEU A 108 0.96 -1.77 5.16
N LEU A 109 -0.18 -1.49 4.51
CA LEU A 109 -0.28 -1.43 3.05
C LEU A 109 0.71 -0.45 2.43
N ALA A 110 0.89 0.74 3.03
CA ALA A 110 1.84 1.71 2.52
C ALA A 110 3.29 1.29 2.77
N GLN A 111 3.58 0.65 3.91
CA GLN A 111 4.93 0.17 4.25
C GLN A 111 5.43 -0.92 3.32
N VAL A 112 4.54 -1.83 2.88
CA VAL A 112 4.95 -2.98 2.06
C VAL A 112 4.66 -2.80 0.58
N ASP A 113 3.80 -1.82 0.22
CA ASP A 113 3.36 -1.66 -1.17
C ASP A 113 3.28 -0.20 -1.61
N ALA A 114 2.30 0.59 -1.20
CA ALA A 114 1.92 1.83 -1.85
C ALA A 114 3.03 2.90 -1.90
N SER A 115 3.86 3.04 -0.86
CA SER A 115 4.95 4.03 -0.84
C SER A 115 6.15 3.65 -1.70
N ILE A 116 6.24 2.39 -2.17
CA ILE A 116 7.39 1.84 -2.87
C ILE A 116 7.13 1.80 -4.38
N GLY A 117 8.04 2.36 -5.16
CA GLY A 117 8.00 2.25 -6.61
C GLY A 117 7.62 3.52 -7.36
N GLY A 118 7.50 4.65 -6.63
CA GLY A 118 7.42 6.00 -7.20
C GLY A 118 6.15 6.33 -7.97
N LYS A 119 5.13 5.46 -7.95
CA LYS A 119 3.82 5.78 -8.51
C LYS A 119 3.13 6.75 -7.55
N ASN A 120 2.92 7.99 -7.97
CA ASN A 120 2.25 9.02 -7.20
C ASN A 120 1.12 9.59 -8.04
N GLY A 121 -0.03 9.88 -7.43
CA GLY A 121 -1.12 10.40 -8.24
C GLY A 121 -2.42 10.61 -7.49
N VAL A 122 -3.43 10.98 -8.27
CA VAL A 122 -4.77 11.32 -7.82
C VAL A 122 -5.82 10.56 -8.60
N ASN A 123 -7.00 10.50 -8.02
CA ASN A 123 -8.20 10.06 -8.71
C ASN A 123 -8.73 11.20 -9.59
N PHE A 124 -9.27 10.84 -10.73
CA PHE A 124 -9.91 11.78 -11.63
C PHE A 124 -11.33 11.34 -11.94
N HIS A 125 -12.31 12.10 -11.44
CA HIS A 125 -13.72 11.72 -11.45
C HIS A 125 -13.94 10.33 -10.81
N ALA A 126 -14.53 9.39 -11.56
CA ALA A 126 -14.78 8.02 -11.10
C ALA A 126 -13.57 7.06 -11.29
N TYR A 127 -12.48 7.55 -11.87
CA TYR A 127 -11.32 6.71 -12.17
C TYR A 127 -10.24 6.86 -11.11
N LYS A 128 -9.86 5.74 -10.50
CA LYS A 128 -8.77 5.70 -9.50
C LYS A 128 -7.40 5.77 -10.19
N ASN A 129 -6.47 6.54 -9.60
CA ASN A 129 -5.05 6.58 -9.96
C ASN A 129 -4.73 6.90 -11.45
N MET A 130 -5.63 7.62 -12.14
CA MET A 130 -5.47 7.87 -13.58
C MET A 130 -4.51 9.00 -13.91
N VAL A 131 -4.26 9.90 -12.98
CA VAL A 131 -3.37 11.04 -13.21
C VAL A 131 -2.27 11.06 -12.14
N GLY A 132 -1.03 11.11 -12.60
CA GLY A 132 0.10 11.07 -11.68
C GLY A 132 1.44 11.09 -12.38
N THR A 133 2.47 10.81 -11.60
CA THR A 133 3.87 10.74 -12.04
C THR A 133 4.51 9.45 -11.57
N ILE A 134 5.60 9.05 -12.22
CA ILE A 134 6.51 8.03 -11.70
C ILE A 134 7.77 8.77 -11.25
N THR A 135 7.80 9.15 -9.97
CA THR A 135 8.91 9.89 -9.36
C THR A 135 9.26 9.24 -8.03
N GLN A 136 10.52 8.85 -7.87
CA GLN A 136 10.97 8.17 -6.67
C GLN A 136 11.21 9.17 -5.52
N PRO A 137 10.75 8.89 -4.29
CA PRO A 137 11.22 9.60 -3.11
C PRO A 137 12.72 9.35 -2.91
N GLU A 138 13.43 10.28 -2.27
CA GLU A 138 14.83 10.06 -1.94
C GLU A 138 15.02 8.95 -0.93
N TRP A 139 14.10 8.88 0.02
CA TRP A 139 14.07 7.85 1.04
C TRP A 139 12.64 7.48 1.43
N ILE A 140 12.49 6.26 1.92
CA ILE A 140 11.27 5.75 2.56
C ILE A 140 11.69 5.24 3.92
N TYR A 141 11.13 5.82 4.99
CA TYR A 141 11.37 5.41 6.36
C TYR A 141 10.21 4.56 6.86
N ILE A 142 10.37 3.26 6.80
CA ILE A 142 9.41 2.28 7.30
C ILE A 142 9.67 2.06 8.79
N CYS A 143 8.66 2.39 9.60
CA CYS A 143 8.71 2.26 11.05
C CYS A 143 7.52 1.44 11.54
N THR A 144 7.77 0.31 12.21
CA THR A 144 6.67 -0.54 12.70
C THR A 144 5.90 0.10 13.86
N ASP A 145 6.51 1.00 14.65
CA ASP A 145 5.80 1.78 15.67
C ASP A 145 4.72 2.71 15.07
N ALA A 146 4.87 3.11 13.80
CA ALA A 146 3.84 3.89 13.09
C ALA A 146 2.51 3.14 12.94
N LEU A 147 2.51 1.82 13.03
CA LEU A 147 1.31 0.99 12.91
C LEU A 147 0.46 0.97 14.18
N ARG A 148 0.96 1.48 15.31
CA ARG A 148 0.27 1.38 16.61
C ARG A 148 -1.10 2.07 16.65
N THR A 149 -1.31 3.09 15.82
CA THR A 149 -2.58 3.82 15.75
C THR A 149 -3.53 3.26 14.69
N LEU A 150 -3.09 2.26 13.94
CA LEU A 150 -3.86 1.71 12.82
C LEU A 150 -5.03 0.87 13.34
N SER A 151 -6.18 1.01 12.68
CA SER A 151 -7.33 0.15 12.98
C SER A 151 -7.06 -1.30 12.57
N PRO A 152 -7.61 -2.29 13.27
CA PRO A 152 -7.46 -3.70 12.90
C PRO A 152 -7.88 -4.00 11.45
N ARG A 153 -8.90 -3.29 10.94
CA ARG A 153 -9.37 -3.49 9.56
C ARG A 153 -8.37 -3.00 8.53
N GLU A 154 -7.78 -1.82 8.75
CA GLU A 154 -6.74 -1.28 7.87
C GLU A 154 -5.45 -2.11 7.93
N PHE A 155 -5.12 -2.62 9.12
CA PHE A 155 -3.98 -3.52 9.26
C PHE A 155 -4.19 -4.81 8.45
N ARG A 156 -5.37 -5.45 8.57
CA ARG A 156 -5.72 -6.66 7.78
C ARG A 156 -5.64 -6.37 6.28
N ALA A 157 -6.10 -5.21 5.83
CA ALA A 157 -5.98 -4.84 4.42
C ALA A 157 -4.53 -4.86 3.93
N GLY A 158 -3.57 -4.44 4.76
CA GLY A 158 -2.14 -4.53 4.44
C GLY A 158 -1.60 -5.97 4.39
N ILE A 159 -2.17 -6.89 5.19
CA ILE A 159 -1.75 -8.31 5.18
C ILE A 159 -1.95 -8.95 3.79
N ALA A 160 -3.00 -8.57 3.07
CA ALA A 160 -3.24 -9.09 1.72
C ALA A 160 -2.06 -8.83 0.77
N GLU A 161 -1.45 -7.65 0.84
CA GLU A 161 -0.30 -7.29 0.02
C GLU A 161 1.00 -7.99 0.46
N VAL A 162 1.17 -8.22 1.77
CA VAL A 162 2.26 -9.05 2.30
C VAL A 162 2.15 -10.46 1.73
N LEU A 163 0.99 -11.09 1.87
CA LEU A 163 0.77 -12.45 1.41
C LEU A 163 0.84 -12.57 -0.12
N LYS A 164 0.30 -11.60 -0.87
CA LYS A 164 0.46 -11.53 -2.32
C LYS A 164 1.93 -11.58 -2.72
N THR A 165 2.76 -10.77 -2.07
CA THR A 165 4.19 -10.70 -2.38
C THR A 165 4.87 -12.05 -2.10
N PHE A 166 4.56 -12.70 -0.99
CA PHE A 166 5.15 -14.00 -0.69
C PHE A 166 4.58 -15.15 -1.52
N ILE A 167 3.32 -15.09 -1.96
CA ILE A 167 2.78 -16.02 -2.97
C ILE A 167 3.61 -15.97 -4.26
N LEU A 168 4.08 -14.77 -4.64
CA LEU A 168 4.86 -14.59 -5.86
C LEU A 168 6.34 -15.02 -5.73
N PHE A 169 6.93 -14.90 -4.53
CA PHE A 169 8.39 -14.91 -4.43
C PHE A 169 8.97 -15.77 -3.32
N ASP A 170 8.19 -16.20 -2.29
CA ASP A 170 8.77 -16.87 -1.13
C ASP A 170 7.76 -17.71 -0.32
N ALA A 171 7.74 -19.01 -0.59
CA ALA A 171 6.86 -19.95 0.11
C ALA A 171 7.19 -20.11 1.61
N GLU A 172 8.45 -19.92 2.02
CA GLU A 172 8.84 -20.01 3.41
C GLU A 172 8.30 -18.82 4.20
N TYR A 173 8.55 -17.60 3.69
CA TYR A 173 8.02 -16.39 4.32
C TYR A 173 6.50 -16.27 4.23
N TYR A 174 5.88 -16.86 3.21
CA TYR A 174 4.42 -16.99 3.16
C TYR A 174 3.88 -17.71 4.40
N ARG A 175 4.41 -18.91 4.69
CA ARG A 175 4.01 -19.68 5.87
C ARG A 175 4.27 -18.93 7.19
N LYS A 176 5.46 -18.34 7.35
CA LYS A 176 5.81 -17.54 8.52
C LYS A 176 4.84 -16.36 8.71
N ALA A 177 4.50 -15.66 7.64
CA ALA A 177 3.56 -14.54 7.69
C ALA A 177 2.15 -14.99 8.05
N VAL A 178 1.65 -16.07 7.46
CA VAL A 178 0.34 -16.65 7.83
C VAL A 178 0.30 -17.00 9.31
N ASP A 179 1.31 -17.69 9.82
CA ASP A 179 1.37 -18.11 11.24
C ASP A 179 1.44 -16.90 12.17
N TYR A 180 2.25 -15.89 11.84
CA TYR A 180 2.36 -14.64 12.61
C TYR A 180 1.02 -13.90 12.65
N PHE A 181 0.43 -13.64 11.49
CA PHE A 181 -0.81 -12.86 11.41
C PHE A 181 -2.03 -13.62 11.96
N ALA A 182 -2.04 -14.95 11.89
CA ALA A 182 -3.09 -15.74 12.53
C ALA A 182 -3.04 -15.64 14.08
N ARG A 183 -1.83 -15.66 14.67
CA ARG A 183 -1.65 -15.43 16.12
C ARG A 183 -2.10 -14.01 16.49
N MET A 184 -1.72 -13.03 15.70
CA MET A 184 -2.11 -11.63 15.90
C MET A 184 -3.62 -11.43 15.78
N GLU A 185 -4.26 -12.04 14.77
CA GLU A 185 -5.73 -11.99 14.59
C GLU A 185 -6.48 -12.60 15.78
N ALA A 186 -6.01 -13.73 16.28
CA ALA A 186 -6.59 -14.35 17.47
C ALA A 186 -6.49 -13.42 18.71
N HIS A 187 -5.38 -12.68 18.83
CA HIS A 187 -5.18 -11.73 19.90
C HIS A 187 -6.08 -10.48 19.74
N LEU A 188 -6.15 -9.91 18.55
CA LEU A 188 -7.04 -8.77 18.23
C LEU A 188 -8.51 -9.07 18.54
N ARG A 189 -8.99 -10.27 18.15
CA ARG A 189 -10.37 -10.71 18.46
C ARG A 189 -10.62 -10.85 19.96
N LYS A 190 -9.65 -11.34 20.72
CA LYS A 190 -9.76 -11.52 22.17
C LYS A 190 -9.72 -10.17 22.92
N ALA A 191 -8.88 -9.25 22.49
CA ALA A 191 -8.70 -7.96 23.12
C ALA A 191 -9.87 -6.98 22.87
N GLY A 192 -10.58 -7.12 21.74
CA GLY A 192 -11.68 -6.21 21.36
C GLY A 192 -11.22 -4.76 21.17
N THR A 193 -9.93 -4.54 20.87
CA THR A 193 -9.31 -3.22 20.79
C THR A 193 -9.63 -2.49 19.49
N CYS A 194 -9.58 -1.15 19.53
CA CYS A 194 -9.75 -0.29 18.36
C CYS A 194 -8.44 -0.03 17.60
N CYS A 195 -7.28 -0.34 18.19
CA CYS A 195 -5.96 -0.06 17.62
C CYS A 195 -5.03 -1.27 17.69
N VAL A 196 -4.19 -1.42 16.68
CA VAL A 196 -3.22 -2.53 16.58
C VAL A 196 -2.14 -2.43 17.65
N GLY A 197 -1.74 -1.22 18.05
CA GLY A 197 -0.64 -0.98 19.01
C GLY A 197 -0.84 -1.58 20.40
N GLU A 198 -2.09 -1.84 20.79
CA GLU A 198 -2.38 -2.54 22.05
C GLU A 198 -2.13 -4.06 21.94
N CYS A 199 -1.89 -4.55 20.74
CA CYS A 199 -1.81 -5.96 20.39
C CYS A 199 -0.54 -6.35 19.63
N VAL A 200 0.40 -5.41 19.35
CA VAL A 200 1.64 -5.76 18.64
C VAL A 200 2.44 -6.76 19.46
N TYR A 201 2.47 -7.95 18.93
CA TYR A 201 3.10 -9.12 19.52
C TYR A 201 4.29 -9.50 18.64
N GLY A 202 5.50 -9.53 19.22
CA GLY A 202 6.69 -9.85 18.44
C GLY A 202 7.06 -8.79 17.40
N GLN A 203 7.34 -7.56 17.84
CA GLN A 203 7.67 -6.43 16.96
C GLN A 203 8.84 -6.73 16.02
N GLU A 204 9.82 -7.52 16.44
CA GLU A 204 10.94 -7.95 15.61
C GLU A 204 10.49 -8.84 14.44
N GLU A 205 9.58 -9.81 14.71
CA GLU A 205 9.03 -10.70 13.69
C GLU A 205 8.22 -9.92 12.66
N LEU A 206 7.39 -8.96 13.10
CA LEU A 206 6.65 -8.07 12.20
C LEU A 206 7.59 -7.23 11.35
N THR A 207 8.61 -6.64 11.96
CA THR A 207 9.62 -5.82 11.25
C THR A 207 10.33 -6.64 10.18
N GLU A 208 10.66 -7.89 10.45
CA GLU A 208 11.31 -8.77 9.48
C GLU A 208 10.37 -9.18 8.34
N ILE A 209 9.09 -9.46 8.62
CA ILE A 209 8.07 -9.71 7.58
C ILE A 209 7.93 -8.50 6.66
N ILE A 210 7.78 -7.30 7.23
CA ILE A 210 7.68 -6.04 6.47
C ILE A 210 8.95 -5.81 5.65
N ARG A 211 10.13 -6.01 6.25
CA ARG A 211 11.44 -5.88 5.58
C ARG A 211 11.51 -6.75 4.34
N LYS A 212 11.21 -8.03 4.49
CA LYS A 212 11.26 -8.99 3.39
C LYS A 212 10.28 -8.62 2.28
N THR A 213 9.05 -8.28 2.63
CA THR A 213 8.04 -7.86 1.65
C THR A 213 8.49 -6.62 0.87
N ALA A 214 8.95 -5.58 1.58
CA ALA A 214 9.43 -4.34 0.97
C ALA A 214 10.65 -4.56 0.06
N LEU A 215 11.59 -5.42 0.46
CA LEU A 215 12.77 -5.75 -0.35
C LEU A 215 12.41 -6.49 -1.64
N TYR A 216 11.46 -7.44 -1.61
CA TYR A 216 10.96 -8.09 -2.84
C TYR A 216 10.35 -7.06 -3.79
N LYS A 217 9.51 -6.17 -3.29
CA LYS A 217 8.93 -5.12 -4.13
C LYS A 217 9.99 -4.16 -4.68
N CYS A 218 10.94 -3.71 -3.87
CA CYS A 218 12.06 -2.88 -4.32
C CYS A 218 12.83 -3.56 -5.46
N ALA A 219 13.18 -4.83 -5.32
CA ALA A 219 13.92 -5.57 -6.33
C ALA A 219 13.15 -5.66 -7.67
N VAL A 220 11.84 -5.88 -7.63
CA VAL A 220 10.99 -5.87 -8.83
C VAL A 220 10.93 -4.48 -9.47
N VAL A 221 10.72 -3.43 -8.66
CA VAL A 221 10.69 -2.05 -9.15
C VAL A 221 12.02 -1.63 -9.76
N GLU A 222 13.15 -2.09 -9.21
CA GLU A 222 14.49 -1.81 -9.74
C GLU A 222 14.66 -2.36 -11.15
N ARG A 223 14.17 -3.58 -11.38
CA ARG A 223 14.25 -4.21 -12.70
C ARG A 223 13.23 -3.69 -13.70
N ASP A 224 12.09 -3.19 -13.22
CA ASP A 224 10.99 -2.71 -14.06
C ASP A 224 10.25 -1.52 -13.44
N ALA A 225 10.89 -0.35 -13.47
CA ALA A 225 10.32 0.88 -12.89
C ALA A 225 9.00 1.32 -13.52
N PHE A 226 8.80 1.03 -14.82
CA PHE A 226 7.65 1.50 -15.63
C PHE A 226 6.56 0.46 -15.85
N GLU A 227 6.65 -0.72 -15.18
CA GLU A 227 5.65 -1.80 -15.27
C GLU A 227 5.38 -2.32 -16.70
N LYS A 228 6.44 -2.47 -17.46
CA LYS A 228 6.36 -3.02 -18.81
C LYS A 228 6.54 -4.55 -18.89
N GLY A 229 7.06 -5.15 -17.82
CA GLY A 229 7.41 -6.57 -17.73
C GLY A 229 7.10 -7.19 -16.36
N GLU A 230 8.15 -7.55 -15.61
CA GLU A 230 8.07 -8.29 -14.34
C GLU A 230 7.20 -7.61 -13.27
N ARG A 231 7.21 -6.28 -13.20
CA ARG A 231 6.39 -5.55 -12.21
C ARG A 231 4.90 -5.82 -12.35
N ARG A 232 4.43 -6.27 -13.53
CA ARG A 232 3.03 -6.70 -13.72
C ARG A 232 2.65 -7.88 -12.83
N LEU A 233 3.59 -8.72 -12.40
CA LEU A 233 3.34 -9.81 -11.46
C LEU A 233 2.73 -9.31 -10.14
N LEU A 234 3.10 -8.09 -9.69
CA LEU A 234 2.53 -7.47 -8.50
C LEU A 234 1.02 -7.21 -8.60
N ASN A 235 0.43 -7.33 -9.80
CA ASN A 235 -1.01 -7.25 -10.01
C ASN A 235 -1.73 -8.61 -9.83
N LEU A 236 -1.08 -9.62 -9.22
CA LEU A 236 -1.75 -10.86 -8.85
C LEU A 236 -2.99 -10.57 -8.00
N GLY A 237 -4.15 -11.08 -8.41
CA GLY A 237 -5.45 -10.83 -7.77
C GLY A 237 -6.10 -9.49 -8.11
N HIS A 238 -5.36 -8.49 -8.61
CA HIS A 238 -5.85 -7.12 -8.80
C HIS A 238 -6.91 -6.98 -9.89
N THR A 239 -6.87 -7.77 -10.95
CA THR A 239 -7.89 -7.74 -12.01
C THR A 239 -9.29 -8.00 -11.42
N PHE A 240 -9.42 -8.98 -10.53
CA PHE A 240 -10.66 -9.26 -9.81
C PHE A 240 -10.93 -8.21 -8.73
N ALA A 241 -9.90 -7.78 -7.99
CA ALA A 241 -10.05 -6.80 -6.92
C ALA A 241 -10.62 -5.48 -7.44
N HIS A 242 -10.09 -4.94 -8.53
CA HIS A 242 -10.59 -3.70 -9.13
C HIS A 242 -12.04 -3.82 -9.60
N ALA A 243 -12.44 -4.97 -10.16
CA ALA A 243 -13.83 -5.22 -10.55
C ALA A 243 -14.77 -5.25 -9.33
N ILE A 244 -14.33 -5.80 -8.19
CA ILE A 244 -15.08 -5.80 -6.94
C ILE A 244 -15.17 -4.38 -6.36
N GLU A 245 -14.06 -3.64 -6.28
CA GLU A 245 -14.00 -2.28 -5.74
C GLU A 245 -14.88 -1.27 -6.49
N LYS A 246 -15.07 -1.47 -7.79
CA LYS A 246 -15.97 -0.64 -8.62
C LYS A 246 -17.45 -0.83 -8.28
N ASN A 247 -17.82 -1.98 -7.74
CA ASN A 247 -19.21 -2.39 -7.53
C ASN A 247 -19.60 -2.56 -6.05
N CYS A 248 -18.65 -2.44 -5.13
CA CYS A 248 -18.90 -2.63 -3.69
C CYS A 248 -17.98 -1.74 -2.85
N PRO A 249 -18.47 -1.12 -1.77
CA PRO A 249 -17.64 -0.39 -0.81
C PRO A 249 -16.83 -1.36 0.05
N ILE A 250 -15.67 -1.76 -0.43
CA ILE A 250 -14.74 -2.68 0.20
C ILE A 250 -13.35 -2.06 0.27
N MET A 251 -12.55 -2.43 1.27
CA MET A 251 -11.15 -1.97 1.30
C MET A 251 -10.31 -2.69 0.25
N HIS A 252 -9.30 -1.99 -0.29
CA HIS A 252 -8.41 -2.51 -1.31
C HIS A 252 -7.85 -3.91 -0.97
N GLY A 253 -7.22 -4.07 0.19
CA GLY A 253 -6.66 -5.36 0.59
C GLY A 253 -7.69 -6.46 0.81
N GLU A 254 -8.93 -6.11 1.22
CA GLU A 254 -10.04 -7.07 1.30
C GLU A 254 -10.39 -7.58 -0.12
N ALA A 255 -10.47 -6.67 -1.09
CA ALA A 255 -10.72 -7.03 -2.49
C ALA A 255 -9.57 -7.84 -3.10
N VAL A 256 -8.31 -7.47 -2.80
CA VAL A 256 -7.12 -8.23 -3.23
C VAL A 256 -7.13 -9.65 -2.66
N ALA A 257 -7.47 -9.84 -1.38
CA ALA A 257 -7.56 -11.17 -0.79
C ALA A 257 -8.56 -12.07 -1.53
N ILE A 258 -9.74 -11.54 -1.85
CA ILE A 258 -10.73 -12.25 -2.67
C ILE A 258 -10.17 -12.55 -4.06
N GLY A 259 -9.52 -11.56 -4.68
CA GLY A 259 -8.91 -11.67 -5.99
C GLY A 259 -7.82 -12.74 -6.07
N LEU A 260 -7.02 -12.91 -5.01
CA LEU A 260 -6.00 -13.96 -4.92
C LEU A 260 -6.62 -15.37 -4.97
N VAL A 261 -7.73 -15.58 -4.23
CA VAL A 261 -8.46 -16.86 -4.25
C VAL A 261 -9.07 -17.12 -5.63
N LEU A 262 -9.68 -16.09 -6.25
CA LEU A 262 -10.25 -16.23 -7.59
C LEU A 262 -9.18 -16.52 -8.64
N ALA A 263 -8.03 -15.83 -8.59
CA ALA A 263 -6.92 -16.07 -9.50
C ALA A 263 -6.37 -17.49 -9.37
N ALA A 264 -6.23 -18.00 -8.14
CA ALA A 264 -5.83 -19.38 -7.89
C ALA A 264 -6.84 -20.39 -8.44
N GLY A 265 -8.15 -20.15 -8.25
CA GLY A 265 -9.20 -21.01 -8.78
C GLY A 265 -9.25 -21.04 -10.31
N VAL A 266 -8.98 -19.90 -10.98
CA VAL A 266 -8.82 -19.87 -12.44
C VAL A 266 -7.57 -20.64 -12.86
N SER A 267 -6.46 -20.49 -12.13
CA SER A 267 -5.20 -21.20 -12.41
C SER A 267 -5.38 -22.71 -12.35
N GLU A 268 -6.08 -23.22 -11.32
CA GLU A 268 -6.42 -24.66 -11.18
C GLU A 268 -7.27 -25.14 -12.36
N ARG A 269 -8.33 -24.44 -12.70
CA ARG A 269 -9.23 -24.82 -13.81
C ARG A 269 -8.54 -24.87 -15.17
N LEU A 270 -7.51 -24.04 -15.35
CA LEU A 270 -6.68 -24.04 -16.57
C LEU A 270 -5.53 -25.07 -16.51
N GLY A 271 -5.41 -25.83 -15.42
CA GLY A 271 -4.32 -26.81 -15.23
C GLY A 271 -2.95 -26.18 -15.05
N LEU A 272 -2.88 -24.88 -14.68
CA LEU A 272 -1.61 -24.16 -14.45
C LEU A 272 -1.12 -24.34 -13.02
N ALA A 273 -2.02 -24.65 -12.08
CA ALA A 273 -1.72 -24.88 -10.67
C ALA A 273 -2.30 -26.23 -10.20
N PRO A 274 -1.73 -26.85 -9.15
CA PRO A 274 -2.27 -28.08 -8.57
C PRO A 274 -3.65 -27.84 -7.93
N ALA A 275 -4.51 -28.84 -7.97
CA ALA A 275 -5.79 -28.80 -7.27
C ALA A 275 -5.59 -28.57 -5.76
N GLY A 276 -6.43 -27.72 -5.16
CA GLY A 276 -6.40 -27.37 -3.74
C GLY A 276 -5.64 -26.07 -3.42
N LEU A 277 -4.95 -25.44 -4.39
CA LEU A 277 -4.28 -24.15 -4.16
C LEU A 277 -5.25 -23.06 -3.71
N ALA A 278 -6.39 -22.91 -4.41
CA ALA A 278 -7.40 -21.90 -4.08
C ALA A 278 -8.03 -22.14 -2.70
N VAL A 279 -8.29 -23.41 -2.36
CA VAL A 279 -8.83 -23.79 -1.05
C VAL A 279 -7.83 -23.49 0.05
N GLY A 280 -6.56 -23.87 -0.12
CA GLY A 280 -5.49 -23.58 0.84
C GLY A 280 -5.29 -22.08 1.06
N LEU A 281 -5.24 -21.29 -0.01
CA LEU A 281 -5.17 -19.83 0.10
C LEU A 281 -6.39 -19.23 0.81
N ALA A 282 -7.60 -19.72 0.52
CA ALA A 282 -8.81 -19.25 1.19
C ALA A 282 -8.80 -19.57 2.70
N GLU A 283 -8.31 -20.75 3.10
CA GLU A 283 -8.16 -21.12 4.51
C GLU A 283 -7.15 -20.20 5.22
N ASP A 284 -6.00 -19.95 4.63
CA ASP A 284 -4.96 -19.12 5.21
C ASP A 284 -5.40 -17.66 5.33
N LEU A 285 -6.04 -17.10 4.29
CA LEU A 285 -6.59 -15.75 4.32
C LEU A 285 -7.67 -15.58 5.40
N LYS A 286 -8.54 -16.59 5.61
CA LYS A 286 -9.51 -16.61 6.71
C LYS A 286 -8.85 -16.63 8.09
N LYS A 287 -7.77 -17.41 8.27
CA LYS A 287 -7.01 -17.45 9.54
C LYS A 287 -6.50 -16.07 9.94
N VAL A 288 -6.09 -15.26 8.96
CA VAL A 288 -5.58 -13.89 9.19
C VAL A 288 -6.68 -12.80 9.16
N GLY A 289 -7.94 -13.20 9.13
CA GLY A 289 -9.09 -12.28 9.24
C GLY A 289 -9.49 -11.59 7.94
N LEU A 290 -9.05 -12.08 6.79
CA LEU A 290 -9.40 -11.54 5.47
C LEU A 290 -10.60 -12.26 4.83
N PRO A 291 -11.44 -11.54 4.06
CA PRO A 291 -12.54 -12.15 3.32
C PRO A 291 -12.00 -12.94 2.12
N THR A 292 -12.72 -14.00 1.75
CA THR A 292 -12.33 -14.92 0.66
C THR A 292 -13.45 -15.16 -0.34
N GLN A 293 -14.60 -14.56 -0.13
CA GLN A 293 -15.77 -14.69 -1.00
C GLN A 293 -16.17 -13.32 -1.55
N SER A 294 -16.50 -13.27 -2.83
CA SER A 294 -16.95 -12.03 -3.46
C SER A 294 -18.28 -11.57 -2.86
N PRO A 295 -18.40 -10.30 -2.47
CA PRO A 295 -19.65 -9.72 -2.00
C PRO A 295 -20.63 -9.39 -3.14
N ILE A 296 -20.19 -9.49 -4.39
CA ILE A 296 -20.99 -9.22 -5.60
C ILE A 296 -21.25 -10.53 -6.37
N ALA A 297 -22.39 -10.59 -7.05
CA ALA A 297 -22.74 -11.74 -7.87
C ALA A 297 -21.76 -11.92 -9.03
N ILE A 298 -21.55 -13.17 -9.47
CA ILE A 298 -20.61 -13.51 -10.53
C ILE A 298 -20.94 -12.76 -11.85
N GLY A 299 -22.20 -12.56 -12.17
CA GLY A 299 -22.60 -11.81 -13.37
C GLY A 299 -22.11 -10.36 -13.34
N VAL A 300 -22.23 -9.68 -12.19
CA VAL A 300 -21.74 -8.30 -12.00
C VAL A 300 -20.22 -8.25 -12.12
N LEU A 301 -19.53 -9.25 -11.55
CA LEU A 301 -18.07 -9.36 -11.65
C LEU A 301 -17.61 -9.51 -13.11
N LEU A 302 -18.26 -10.39 -13.87
CA LEU A 302 -17.94 -10.60 -15.30
C LEU A 302 -18.19 -9.36 -16.14
N GLU A 303 -19.33 -8.68 -15.95
CA GLU A 303 -19.62 -7.41 -16.64
C GLU A 303 -18.57 -6.32 -16.34
N ALA A 304 -18.10 -6.24 -15.09
CA ALA A 304 -17.07 -5.29 -14.72
C ALA A 304 -15.73 -5.59 -15.41
N LEU A 305 -15.35 -6.87 -15.49
CA LEU A 305 -14.15 -7.31 -16.20
C LEU A 305 -14.24 -7.04 -17.71
N GLU A 306 -15.40 -7.27 -18.33
CA GLU A 306 -15.61 -6.97 -19.75
C GLU A 306 -15.54 -5.47 -20.09
N LYS A 307 -15.99 -4.61 -19.17
CA LYS A 307 -15.86 -3.16 -19.33
C LYS A 307 -14.40 -2.71 -19.30
N ASP A 308 -13.56 -3.33 -18.48
CA ASP A 308 -12.13 -3.05 -18.43
C ASP A 308 -11.41 -3.49 -19.72
N LYS A 309 -11.83 -4.60 -20.34
CA LYS A 309 -11.33 -5.06 -21.65
C LYS A 309 -11.41 -3.97 -22.73
N LYS A 310 -12.48 -3.18 -22.74
CA LYS A 310 -12.69 -2.11 -23.73
C LYS A 310 -11.75 -0.92 -23.54
N VAL A 311 -11.09 -0.80 -22.39
CA VAL A 311 -10.19 0.30 -22.05
C VAL A 311 -8.73 -0.05 -22.36
N GLU A 312 -8.33 -1.34 -22.25
CA GLU A 312 -6.93 -1.78 -22.42
C GLU A 312 -6.65 -2.53 -23.74
N GLY A 313 -7.52 -2.38 -24.75
CA GLY A 313 -7.40 -3.15 -25.99
C GLY A 313 -7.97 -4.57 -25.82
N ASP A 314 -8.44 -5.21 -26.83
CA ASP A 314 -9.31 -6.40 -26.87
C ASP A 314 -8.97 -7.63 -25.97
N ALA A 315 -8.11 -7.51 -24.96
CA ALA A 315 -7.73 -8.61 -24.07
C ALA A 315 -7.74 -8.19 -22.57
N ILE A 316 -8.15 -9.12 -21.70
CA ILE A 316 -8.00 -8.99 -20.26
C ILE A 316 -6.77 -9.79 -19.84
N HIS A 317 -5.81 -9.13 -19.18
CA HIS A 317 -4.62 -9.80 -18.70
C HIS A 317 -4.82 -10.24 -17.23
N PHE A 318 -4.63 -11.54 -16.99
CA PHE A 318 -4.64 -12.11 -15.64
C PHE A 318 -3.24 -12.55 -15.26
N ILE A 319 -2.85 -12.21 -14.05
CA ILE A 319 -1.69 -12.83 -13.39
C ILE A 319 -2.24 -14.02 -12.61
N LEU A 320 -1.74 -15.21 -12.91
CA LEU A 320 -2.21 -16.46 -12.34
C LEU A 320 -1.07 -17.18 -11.61
N PRO A 321 -1.25 -17.59 -10.33
CA PRO A 321 -0.21 -18.29 -9.58
C PRO A 321 -0.13 -19.75 -10.02
N ARG A 322 1.09 -20.30 -10.11
CA ARG A 322 1.32 -21.73 -10.33
C ARG A 322 1.46 -22.50 -9.02
N ALA A 323 1.99 -21.85 -8.01
CA ALA A 323 2.20 -22.34 -6.66
C ALA A 323 2.35 -21.15 -5.72
N VAL A 324 2.62 -21.40 -4.46
CA VAL A 324 3.09 -20.41 -3.49
C VAL A 324 4.62 -20.40 -3.52
N GLY A 325 5.24 -19.26 -3.80
CA GLY A 325 6.69 -19.04 -3.85
C GLY A 325 7.28 -19.10 -5.24
#